data_cf81e9c47eb0ba62424647dffb9a463b
#
_entry.id   cf81e9c47eb0ba62424647dffb9a463b
#
_cell.length_a   1.000
_cell.length_b   1.000
_cell.length_c   1.000
_cell.angle_alpha   90.00
_cell.angle_beta   90.00
_cell.angle_gamma   90.00
#
_symmetry.space_group_name_H-M   'P 1'
#
loop_
_entity.id
_entity.type
_entity.pdbx_description
1 polymer ?
#
loop_
_entity_poly.entity_id
_entity_poly.type
_entity_poly.pdbx_seq_one_letter_code
_entity_poly.pdbx_strand_id
1 'polypeptide(L)'
;VPAIISIWDDGYGISVANDIQMTKSDVSEVLKGFQMDEKGAGYDIVKVMAWDYPALISAYEKAEKLAREKHIPSIIHVVEMTQPTGHSTSGSHARYKSKERLQWEIDFDCNKKFKEWILENEIATQEDLSNIDKEVIQFVKEQKKEAWTEYQAPIKVELKEVITIFNSIAAQVSIPEIADWIKDLNQSAMFGIFRRDYLSKARMLLGMIVNEDIPEKATLRNFINRINSENYNRYNTKLYNETSTSALKVAEVKPTYNNDSEEVDARIILRDN
;
A
#
# COMPACT_ATOMS: atom_id res chain seq x y z
N VAL A 1 25.41 -4.14 -14.31
CA VAL A 1 23.98 -4.09 -14.60
C VAL A 1 23.51 -2.67 -14.35
N PRO A 2 22.89 -1.99 -15.30
CA PRO A 2 22.32 -0.67 -15.09
C PRO A 2 21.20 -0.75 -14.07
N ALA A 3 21.37 -0.10 -12.94
CA ALA A 3 20.36 -0.05 -11.86
C ALA A 3 20.47 1.28 -11.11
N ILE A 4 19.33 1.81 -10.69
CA ILE A 4 19.26 2.96 -9.79
C ILE A 4 18.54 2.48 -8.52
N ILE A 5 19.25 2.53 -7.40
CA ILE A 5 18.74 2.16 -6.08
C ILE A 5 18.50 3.44 -5.30
N SER A 6 17.26 3.71 -4.97
CA SER A 6 16.86 4.89 -4.21
C SER A 6 16.57 4.48 -2.77
N ILE A 7 17.26 5.10 -1.80
CA ILE A 7 17.09 4.87 -0.37
C ILE A 7 16.51 6.16 0.22
N TRP A 8 15.29 6.07 0.75
CA TRP A 8 14.58 7.19 1.35
C TRP A 8 14.70 7.09 2.87
N ASP A 9 15.55 7.96 3.44
CA ASP A 9 15.97 7.88 4.84
C ASP A 9 15.42 9.07 5.63
N ASP A 10 14.48 8.78 6.53
CA ASP A 10 13.91 9.75 7.47
C ASP A 10 14.64 9.78 8.81
N GLY A 11 15.73 9.02 8.95
CA GLY A 11 16.53 8.90 10.15
C GLY A 11 16.00 7.89 11.18
N TYR A 12 14.94 7.14 10.83
CA TYR A 12 14.29 6.21 11.75
C TYR A 12 13.87 4.91 11.09
N GLY A 13 13.97 3.80 11.85
CA GLY A 13 13.28 2.56 11.53
C GLY A 13 12.04 2.42 12.40
N ILE A 14 10.87 2.84 11.91
CA ILE A 14 9.62 3.04 12.65
C ILE A 14 9.78 4.11 13.74
N SER A 15 10.27 3.74 14.92
CA SER A 15 10.47 4.62 16.08
C SER A 15 11.90 4.58 16.66
N VAL A 16 12.78 3.78 16.03
CA VAL A 16 14.17 3.61 16.48
C VAL A 16 15.07 4.44 15.58
N ALA A 17 15.83 5.35 16.18
CA ALA A 17 16.73 6.21 15.43
C ALA A 17 17.89 5.42 14.80
N ASN A 18 18.41 5.90 13.67
CA ASN A 18 19.47 5.22 12.90
C ASN A 18 20.75 5.00 13.69
N ASP A 19 21.07 5.87 14.64
CA ASP A 19 22.24 5.75 15.52
C ASP A 19 22.17 4.55 16.49
N ILE A 20 20.96 4.05 16.75
CA ILE A 20 20.74 2.88 17.61
C ILE A 20 20.71 1.59 16.79
N GLN A 21 20.07 1.61 15.62
CA GLN A 21 19.81 0.38 14.86
C GLN A 21 20.81 0.08 13.75
N MET A 22 21.64 1.06 13.36
CA MET A 22 22.50 0.93 12.19
C MET A 22 23.97 1.24 12.54
N THR A 23 24.88 0.39 12.05
CA THR A 23 26.31 0.68 12.11
C THR A 23 26.63 1.97 11.35
N LYS A 24 27.35 2.91 11.97
CA LYS A 24 27.70 4.26 11.46
C LYS A 24 26.50 5.20 11.23
N SER A 25 25.30 4.82 11.57
CA SER A 25 24.07 5.65 11.45
C SER A 25 23.75 6.21 10.06
N ASP A 26 24.46 5.77 9.02
CA ASP A 26 24.39 6.33 7.67
C ASP A 26 24.70 5.26 6.62
N VAL A 27 23.75 4.99 5.74
CA VAL A 27 23.85 3.94 4.71
C VAL A 27 24.99 4.23 3.73
N SER A 28 25.16 5.48 3.32
CA SER A 28 26.25 5.86 2.39
C SER A 28 27.63 5.61 3.02
N GLU A 29 27.80 5.87 4.32
CA GLU A 29 29.05 5.60 5.03
C GLU A 29 29.29 4.09 5.23
N VAL A 30 28.23 3.30 5.41
CA VAL A 30 28.34 1.84 5.46
C VAL A 30 28.77 1.29 4.09
N LEU A 31 28.23 1.82 3.02
CA LEU A 31 28.47 1.37 1.65
C LEU A 31 29.68 2.03 0.97
N LYS A 32 30.41 2.89 1.66
CA LYS A 32 31.52 3.66 1.08
C LYS A 32 32.61 2.82 0.40
N GLY A 33 32.80 1.58 0.85
CA GLY A 33 33.74 0.65 0.21
C GLY A 33 33.34 0.20 -1.19
N PHE A 34 32.08 0.43 -1.59
CA PHE A 34 31.56 0.15 -2.91
C PHE A 34 31.52 1.38 -3.84
N GLN A 35 31.95 2.54 -3.33
CA GLN A 35 32.01 3.75 -4.15
C GLN A 35 32.89 3.55 -5.39
N MET A 36 32.39 4.00 -6.53
CA MET A 36 33.06 3.95 -7.81
C MET A 36 34.47 4.60 -7.73
N ASP A 37 35.45 3.90 -8.22
CA ASP A 37 36.83 4.39 -8.36
C ASP A 37 37.03 5.22 -9.65
N GLU A 38 38.25 5.72 -9.84
CA GLU A 38 38.64 6.48 -11.03
C GLU A 38 38.53 5.69 -12.34
N LYS A 39 38.53 4.35 -12.27
CA LYS A 39 38.39 3.46 -13.42
C LYS A 39 36.94 3.11 -13.76
N GLY A 40 36.00 3.61 -12.95
CA GLY A 40 34.57 3.36 -13.12
C GLY A 40 34.10 2.03 -12.51
N ALA A 41 34.91 1.37 -11.67
CA ALA A 41 34.50 0.15 -10.97
C ALA A 41 33.83 0.51 -9.64
N GLY A 42 32.60 0.02 -9.43
CA GLY A 42 31.80 0.28 -8.23
C GLY A 42 30.45 0.93 -8.54
N TYR A 43 29.87 1.54 -7.51
CA TYR A 43 28.58 2.25 -7.57
C TYR A 43 28.78 3.76 -7.49
N ASP A 44 28.01 4.52 -8.27
CA ASP A 44 27.91 5.97 -8.00
C ASP A 44 27.00 6.20 -6.79
N ILE A 45 27.62 6.45 -5.63
CA ILE A 45 26.88 6.66 -4.38
C ILE A 45 26.74 8.17 -4.15
N VAL A 46 25.50 8.65 -4.20
CA VAL A 46 25.16 10.07 -4.06
C VAL A 46 24.28 10.27 -2.83
N LYS A 47 24.61 11.21 -1.98
CA LYS A 47 23.80 11.63 -0.85
C LYS A 47 23.16 12.98 -1.17
N VAL A 48 21.84 13.09 -1.00
CA VAL A 48 21.06 14.29 -1.35
C VAL A 48 19.97 14.54 -0.32
N MET A 49 19.66 15.81 -0.05
CA MET A 49 18.58 16.18 0.88
C MET A 49 17.22 16.00 0.23
N ALA A 50 16.27 15.42 0.95
CA ALA A 50 14.92 15.15 0.44
C ALA A 50 14.11 16.41 0.11
N TRP A 51 14.41 17.52 0.77
CA TRP A 51 13.75 18.81 0.58
C TRP A 51 14.41 19.68 -0.50
N ASP A 52 15.57 19.27 -1.05
CA ASP A 52 16.27 20.00 -2.15
C ASP A 52 15.87 19.42 -3.51
N TYR A 53 14.77 19.94 -4.07
CA TYR A 53 14.23 19.45 -5.33
C TYR A 53 15.21 19.54 -6.51
N PRO A 54 15.93 20.67 -6.76
CA PRO A 54 16.92 20.74 -7.83
C PRO A 54 18.05 19.72 -7.69
N ALA A 55 18.55 19.52 -6.46
CA ALA A 55 19.59 18.54 -6.20
C ALA A 55 19.10 17.10 -6.43
N LEU A 56 17.85 16.80 -6.08
CA LEU A 56 17.22 15.52 -6.40
C LEU A 56 17.18 15.27 -7.89
N ILE A 57 16.66 16.22 -8.68
CA ILE A 57 16.61 16.10 -10.15
C ILE A 57 18.01 15.85 -10.72
N SER A 58 19.00 16.64 -10.33
CA SER A 58 20.38 16.49 -10.80
C SER A 58 20.99 15.15 -10.45
N ALA A 59 20.69 14.61 -9.24
CA ALA A 59 21.17 13.30 -8.83
C ALA A 59 20.55 12.17 -9.67
N TYR A 60 19.24 12.22 -9.93
CA TYR A 60 18.57 11.21 -10.74
C TYR A 60 18.95 11.29 -12.22
N GLU A 61 19.09 12.48 -12.81
CA GLU A 61 19.56 12.66 -14.18
C GLU A 61 20.98 12.10 -14.37
N LYS A 62 21.88 12.39 -13.43
CA LYS A 62 23.24 11.82 -13.43
C LYS A 62 23.19 10.28 -13.34
N ALA A 63 22.40 9.75 -12.44
CA ALA A 63 22.26 8.30 -12.23
C ALA A 63 21.69 7.62 -13.49
N GLU A 64 20.66 8.20 -14.12
CA GLU A 64 20.09 7.70 -15.36
C GLU A 64 21.16 7.66 -16.48
N LYS A 65 21.89 8.74 -16.66
CA LYS A 65 22.93 8.82 -17.68
C LYS A 65 24.04 7.80 -17.45
N LEU A 66 24.49 7.60 -16.20
CA LEU A 66 25.49 6.59 -15.85
C LEU A 66 24.96 5.17 -16.11
N ALA A 67 23.73 4.90 -15.74
CA ALA A 67 23.10 3.60 -15.94
C ALA A 67 22.95 3.28 -17.43
N ARG A 68 22.44 4.22 -18.25
CA ARG A 68 22.17 4.00 -19.67
C ARG A 68 23.43 4.00 -20.55
N GLU A 69 24.35 4.94 -20.33
CA GLU A 69 25.50 5.12 -21.21
C GLU A 69 26.71 4.30 -20.78
N LYS A 70 26.89 4.09 -19.46
CA LYS A 70 28.10 3.44 -18.91
C LYS A 70 27.83 2.13 -18.18
N HIS A 71 26.56 1.74 -18.04
CA HIS A 71 26.12 0.55 -17.28
C HIS A 71 26.63 0.53 -15.83
N ILE A 72 26.84 1.71 -15.25
CA ILE A 72 27.27 1.90 -13.88
C ILE A 72 26.02 2.03 -13.00
N PRO A 73 25.85 1.18 -11.98
CA PRO A 73 24.73 1.32 -11.04
C PRO A 73 24.94 2.49 -10.11
N SER A 74 23.85 3.13 -9.70
CA SER A 74 23.85 4.26 -8.77
C SER A 74 23.04 3.95 -7.52
N ILE A 75 23.52 4.44 -6.38
CA ILE A 75 22.80 4.45 -5.11
C ILE A 75 22.54 5.92 -4.74
N ILE A 76 21.27 6.30 -4.72
CA ILE A 76 20.86 7.65 -4.32
C ILE A 76 20.32 7.56 -2.89
N HIS A 77 21.08 8.04 -1.93
CA HIS A 77 20.71 8.12 -0.54
C HIS A 77 20.05 9.47 -0.26
N VAL A 78 18.72 9.46 -0.28
CA VAL A 78 17.89 10.64 0.01
C VAL A 78 17.71 10.74 1.51
N VAL A 79 18.36 11.70 2.13
CA VAL A 79 18.39 11.90 3.58
C VAL A 79 17.53 13.08 4.02
N GLU A 80 17.29 13.19 5.30
CA GLU A 80 16.45 14.24 5.90
C GLU A 80 15.05 14.27 5.30
N MET A 81 14.52 13.09 4.99
CA MET A 81 13.14 12.95 4.55
C MET A 81 12.18 13.20 5.70
N THR A 82 11.15 14.01 5.46
CA THR A 82 10.17 14.36 6.49
C THR A 82 8.96 13.43 6.46
N GLN A 83 8.47 13.05 7.65
CA GLN A 83 7.21 12.30 7.84
C GLN A 83 6.32 13.04 8.84
N PRO A 84 5.59 14.09 8.43
CA PRO A 84 4.83 14.96 9.34
C PRO A 84 3.78 14.23 10.19
N THR A 85 3.26 13.09 9.70
CA THR A 85 2.28 12.25 10.43
C THR A 85 2.91 11.06 11.15
N GLY A 86 4.24 10.90 11.06
CA GLY A 86 4.97 9.74 11.57
C GLY A 86 4.74 8.47 10.75
N HIS A 87 5.33 7.35 11.19
CA HIS A 87 5.28 6.07 10.48
C HIS A 87 3.87 5.46 10.43
N SER A 88 3.12 5.56 11.53
CA SER A 88 1.78 4.99 11.62
C SER A 88 0.86 5.78 12.54
N THR A 89 -0.44 5.59 12.37
CA THR A 89 -1.46 6.20 13.23
C THR A 89 -1.56 5.57 14.63
N SER A 90 -0.90 4.44 14.86
CA SER A 90 -0.93 3.70 16.14
C SER A 90 -0.06 4.30 17.24
N GLY A 91 0.88 5.18 16.90
CA GLY A 91 1.77 5.84 17.84
C GLY A 91 2.15 7.24 17.42
N SER A 92 2.11 8.18 18.36
CA SER A 92 2.57 9.54 18.10
C SER A 92 4.09 9.57 17.99
N HIS A 93 4.62 10.17 16.94
CA HIS A 93 6.05 10.41 16.76
C HIS A 93 6.62 11.36 17.81
N ALA A 94 5.79 12.15 18.49
CA ALA A 94 6.18 12.95 19.65
C ALA A 94 6.68 12.12 20.85
N ARG A 95 6.52 10.79 20.82
CA ARG A 95 7.03 9.89 21.86
C ARG A 95 8.53 9.60 21.72
N TYR A 96 9.08 9.72 20.53
CA TYR A 96 10.46 9.35 20.23
C TYR A 96 11.26 10.43 19.52
N LYS A 97 10.61 11.46 18.95
CA LYS A 97 11.27 12.63 18.36
C LYS A 97 11.27 13.79 19.35
N SER A 98 12.36 14.58 19.39
CA SER A 98 12.40 15.80 20.18
C SER A 98 11.47 16.88 19.61
N LYS A 99 11.12 17.87 20.42
CA LYS A 99 10.29 19.00 19.97
C LYS A 99 10.95 19.80 18.84
N GLU A 100 12.27 19.94 18.93
CA GLU A 100 13.09 20.64 17.93
C GLU A 100 13.07 19.86 16.61
N ARG A 101 13.18 18.52 16.65
CA ARG A 101 13.08 17.67 15.45
C ARG A 101 11.69 17.77 14.82
N LEU A 102 10.64 17.73 15.62
CA LEU A 102 9.27 17.86 15.11
C LEU A 102 9.02 19.23 14.46
N GLN A 103 9.55 20.30 15.06
CA GLN A 103 9.44 21.63 14.46
C GLN A 103 10.24 21.72 13.16
N TRP A 104 11.45 21.17 13.15
CA TRP A 104 12.28 21.10 11.95
C TRP A 104 11.55 20.34 10.81
N GLU A 105 10.90 19.21 11.09
CA GLU A 105 10.13 18.47 10.08
C GLU A 105 8.94 19.27 9.51
N ILE A 106 8.35 20.15 10.28
CA ILE A 106 7.31 21.09 9.80
C ILE A 106 7.94 22.17 8.90
N ASP A 107 9.10 22.69 9.28
CA ASP A 107 9.76 23.76 8.55
C ASP A 107 10.41 23.28 7.25
N PHE A 108 10.91 22.05 7.25
CA PHE A 108 11.57 21.39 6.12
C PHE A 108 10.69 20.30 5.48
N ASP A 109 9.38 20.35 5.67
CA ASP A 109 8.46 19.47 4.94
C ASP A 109 8.74 19.54 3.44
N CYS A 110 8.95 18.38 2.82
CA CYS A 110 9.40 18.30 1.43
C CYS A 110 8.41 18.97 0.46
N ASN A 111 7.11 18.84 0.71
CA ASN A 111 6.08 19.49 -0.12
C ASN A 111 6.07 21.01 0.09
N LYS A 112 6.28 21.47 1.34
CA LYS A 112 6.40 22.90 1.63
C LYS A 112 7.62 23.51 0.93
N LYS A 113 8.79 22.86 1.03
CA LYS A 113 10.02 23.32 0.35
C LYS A 113 9.89 23.31 -1.16
N PHE A 114 9.22 22.32 -1.73
CA PHE A 114 8.93 22.26 -3.15
C PHE A 114 8.00 23.40 -3.59
N LYS A 115 6.97 23.70 -2.78
CA LYS A 115 6.08 24.85 -3.03
C LYS A 115 6.84 26.18 -2.98
N GLU A 116 7.71 26.38 -1.98
CA GLU A 116 8.57 27.55 -1.87
C GLU A 116 9.44 27.71 -3.13
N TRP A 117 10.08 26.63 -3.59
CA TRP A 117 10.90 26.63 -4.80
C TRP A 117 10.10 26.95 -6.08
N ILE A 118 8.88 26.42 -6.23
CA ILE A 118 7.99 26.73 -7.36
C ILE A 118 7.70 28.24 -7.42
N LEU A 119 7.40 28.85 -6.28
CA LEU A 119 7.08 30.27 -6.18
C LEU A 119 8.31 31.16 -6.42
N GLU A 120 9.45 30.80 -5.82
CA GLU A 120 10.71 31.52 -5.98
C GLU A 120 11.22 31.53 -7.43
N ASN A 121 10.92 30.47 -8.19
CA ASN A 121 11.30 30.36 -9.61
C ASN A 121 10.17 30.81 -10.58
N GLU A 122 9.10 31.41 -10.06
CA GLU A 122 7.97 31.94 -10.85
C GLU A 122 7.32 30.89 -11.78
N ILE A 123 7.37 29.60 -11.41
CA ILE A 123 6.80 28.50 -12.22
C ILE A 123 5.27 28.52 -12.12
N ALA A 124 4.73 28.87 -10.93
CA ALA A 124 3.30 29.03 -10.69
C ALA A 124 3.06 30.13 -9.65
N THR A 125 1.85 30.67 -9.63
CA THR A 125 1.44 31.67 -8.62
C THR A 125 0.92 31.00 -7.35
N GLN A 126 0.87 31.78 -6.27
CA GLN A 126 0.23 31.33 -5.01
C GLN A 126 -1.25 30.97 -5.22
N GLU A 127 -1.94 31.65 -6.14
CA GLU A 127 -3.33 31.36 -6.46
C GLU A 127 -3.46 30.01 -7.17
N ASP A 128 -2.62 29.72 -8.15
CA ASP A 128 -2.59 28.42 -8.84
C ASP A 128 -2.39 27.27 -7.86
N LEU A 129 -1.40 27.36 -6.98
CA LEU A 129 -1.12 26.33 -5.99
C LEU A 129 -2.26 26.17 -4.98
N SER A 130 -2.91 27.28 -4.57
CA SER A 130 -4.05 27.23 -3.68
C SER A 130 -5.29 26.59 -4.35
N ASN A 131 -5.46 26.75 -5.63
CA ASN A 131 -6.55 26.11 -6.38
C ASN A 131 -6.27 24.61 -6.53
N ILE A 132 -5.04 24.21 -6.86
CA ILE A 132 -4.61 22.79 -6.89
C ILE A 132 -4.86 22.13 -5.53
N ASP A 133 -4.46 22.77 -4.43
CA ASP A 133 -4.69 22.25 -3.07
C ASP A 133 -6.18 21.99 -2.80
N LYS A 134 -7.06 22.93 -3.16
CA LYS A 134 -8.51 22.76 -2.99
C LYS A 134 -9.08 21.62 -3.82
N GLU A 135 -8.70 21.54 -5.09
CA GLU A 135 -9.15 20.49 -6.00
C GLU A 135 -8.69 19.11 -5.53
N VAL A 136 -7.43 18.98 -5.13
CA VAL A 136 -6.87 17.71 -4.65
C VAL A 136 -7.52 17.29 -3.33
N ILE A 137 -7.74 18.21 -2.38
CA ILE A 137 -8.45 17.90 -1.12
C ILE A 137 -9.86 17.39 -1.40
N GLN A 138 -10.58 18.03 -2.32
CA GLN A 138 -11.92 17.58 -2.70
C GLN A 138 -11.90 16.23 -3.39
N PHE A 139 -11.01 16.04 -4.36
CA PHE A 139 -10.81 14.78 -5.07
C PHE A 139 -10.52 13.61 -4.11
N VAL A 140 -9.58 13.78 -3.18
CA VAL A 140 -9.24 12.74 -2.18
C VAL A 140 -10.43 12.39 -1.28
N LYS A 141 -11.24 13.38 -0.88
CA LYS A 141 -12.46 13.15 -0.08
C LYS A 141 -13.49 12.32 -0.86
N GLU A 142 -13.68 12.64 -2.13
CA GLU A 142 -14.61 11.92 -3.01
C GLU A 142 -14.16 10.50 -3.24
N GLN A 143 -12.89 10.30 -3.61
CA GLN A 143 -12.31 8.97 -3.85
C GLN A 143 -12.34 8.10 -2.58
N LYS A 144 -12.04 8.65 -1.42
CA LYS A 144 -12.18 7.93 -0.15
C LYS A 144 -13.62 7.48 0.10
N LYS A 145 -14.59 8.35 -0.15
CA LYS A 145 -16.03 8.05 0.03
C LYS A 145 -16.47 6.96 -0.96
N GLU A 146 -16.08 7.07 -2.22
CA GLU A 146 -16.41 6.13 -3.27
C GLU A 146 -15.82 4.74 -2.94
N ALA A 147 -14.53 4.66 -2.70
CA ALA A 147 -13.84 3.41 -2.32
C ALA A 147 -14.48 2.73 -1.10
N TRP A 148 -14.86 3.49 -0.08
CA TRP A 148 -15.56 2.95 1.07
C TRP A 148 -16.95 2.44 0.72
N THR A 149 -17.68 3.15 -0.12
CA THR A 149 -19.02 2.77 -0.58
C THR A 149 -18.96 1.49 -1.40
N GLU A 150 -18.04 1.39 -2.34
CA GLU A 150 -17.83 0.19 -3.16
C GLU A 150 -17.40 -1.02 -2.32
N TYR A 151 -16.49 -0.81 -1.36
CA TYR A 151 -16.10 -1.87 -0.42
C TYR A 151 -17.28 -2.39 0.39
N GLN A 152 -18.16 -1.50 0.86
CA GLN A 152 -19.32 -1.86 1.68
C GLN A 152 -20.49 -2.44 0.87
N ALA A 153 -20.62 -2.13 -0.41
CA ALA A 153 -21.79 -2.51 -1.22
C ALA A 153 -22.05 -4.04 -1.24
N PRO A 154 -21.08 -4.91 -1.59
CA PRO A 154 -21.29 -6.35 -1.58
C PRO A 154 -21.57 -6.90 -0.17
N ILE A 155 -20.93 -6.34 0.86
CA ILE A 155 -21.13 -6.77 2.26
C ILE A 155 -22.55 -6.45 2.72
N LYS A 156 -23.11 -5.31 2.31
CA LYS A 156 -24.50 -4.93 2.61
C LYS A 156 -25.53 -5.80 1.86
N VAL A 157 -25.21 -6.29 0.67
CA VAL A 157 -26.06 -7.26 -0.04
C VAL A 157 -26.09 -8.58 0.72
N GLU A 158 -24.93 -9.10 1.12
CA GLU A 158 -24.81 -10.31 1.93
C GLU A 158 -25.52 -10.17 3.30
N LEU A 159 -25.41 -8.99 3.92
CA LEU A 159 -26.12 -8.67 5.16
C LEU A 159 -27.65 -8.75 5.01
N LYS A 160 -28.20 -8.16 3.93
CA LYS A 160 -29.65 -8.20 3.69
C LYS A 160 -30.13 -9.63 3.51
N GLU A 161 -29.37 -10.46 2.79
CA GLU A 161 -29.67 -11.88 2.59
C GLU A 161 -29.73 -12.62 3.93
N VAL A 162 -28.71 -12.50 4.78
CA VAL A 162 -28.68 -13.20 6.07
C VAL A 162 -29.76 -12.69 7.04
N ILE A 163 -30.10 -11.41 7.03
CA ILE A 163 -31.21 -10.86 7.82
C ILE A 163 -32.54 -11.47 7.35
N THR A 164 -32.73 -11.66 6.04
CA THR A 164 -33.92 -12.32 5.52
C THR A 164 -34.00 -13.76 6.03
N ILE A 165 -32.91 -14.50 6.01
CA ILE A 165 -32.83 -15.87 6.55
C ILE A 165 -33.14 -15.87 8.06
N PHE A 166 -32.59 -14.92 8.83
CA PHE A 166 -32.83 -14.79 10.27
C PHE A 166 -34.32 -14.56 10.58
N ASN A 167 -34.96 -13.67 9.82
CA ASN A 167 -36.40 -13.39 9.99
C ASN A 167 -37.24 -14.64 9.64
N SER A 168 -36.89 -15.40 8.59
CA SER A 168 -37.60 -16.62 8.23
C SER A 168 -37.46 -17.68 9.32
N ILE A 169 -36.28 -17.82 9.95
CA ILE A 169 -36.07 -18.73 11.09
C ILE A 169 -36.87 -18.28 12.31
N ALA A 170 -36.84 -16.98 12.63
CA ALA A 170 -37.56 -16.42 13.78
C ALA A 170 -39.10 -16.60 13.67
N ALA A 171 -39.62 -16.74 12.47
CA ALA A 171 -41.04 -17.03 12.25
C ALA A 171 -41.44 -18.49 12.59
N GLN A 172 -40.44 -19.39 12.68
CA GLN A 172 -40.70 -20.83 12.91
C GLN A 172 -40.22 -21.30 14.28
N VAL A 173 -39.18 -20.69 14.83
CA VAL A 173 -38.61 -21.04 16.13
C VAL A 173 -38.47 -19.82 17.02
N SER A 174 -38.76 -19.99 18.32
CA SER A 174 -38.66 -18.89 19.28
C SER A 174 -37.25 -18.79 19.83
N ILE A 175 -36.44 -17.90 19.23
CA ILE A 175 -35.08 -17.54 19.65
C ILE A 175 -35.03 -16.03 19.83
N PRO A 176 -35.13 -15.53 21.08
CA PRO A 176 -35.23 -14.10 21.36
C PRO A 176 -34.03 -13.28 20.82
N GLU A 177 -32.85 -13.88 20.82
CA GLU A 177 -31.59 -13.25 20.42
C GLU A 177 -31.56 -12.80 18.95
N ILE A 178 -32.38 -13.43 18.09
CA ILE A 178 -32.42 -13.09 16.66
C ILE A 178 -32.83 -11.62 16.45
N ALA A 179 -33.81 -11.13 17.19
CA ALA A 179 -34.31 -9.76 17.08
C ALA A 179 -33.21 -8.76 17.47
N ASP A 180 -32.49 -9.02 18.55
CA ASP A 180 -31.38 -8.18 19.00
C ASP A 180 -30.22 -8.21 17.99
N TRP A 181 -29.87 -9.37 17.45
CA TRP A 181 -28.83 -9.49 16.44
C TRP A 181 -29.17 -8.73 15.16
N ILE A 182 -30.41 -8.78 14.68
CA ILE A 182 -30.86 -8.01 13.51
C ILE A 182 -30.75 -6.52 13.78
N LYS A 183 -31.16 -6.08 14.97
CA LYS A 183 -31.04 -4.66 15.37
C LYS A 183 -29.58 -4.20 15.38
N ASP A 184 -28.70 -4.94 16.02
CA ASP A 184 -27.27 -4.66 16.12
C ASP A 184 -26.61 -4.60 14.74
N LEU A 185 -26.92 -5.58 13.87
CA LEU A 185 -26.38 -5.64 12.51
C LEU A 185 -26.83 -4.46 11.66
N ASN A 186 -28.10 -4.07 11.77
CA ASN A 186 -28.62 -2.90 11.06
C ASN A 186 -27.98 -1.58 11.56
N GLN A 187 -27.75 -1.47 12.87
CA GLN A 187 -27.05 -0.33 13.47
C GLN A 187 -25.60 -0.26 12.97
N SER A 188 -24.88 -1.38 13.01
CA SER A 188 -23.50 -1.47 12.55
C SER A 188 -23.37 -1.12 11.06
N ALA A 189 -24.36 -1.50 10.24
CA ALA A 189 -24.37 -1.20 8.81
C ALA A 189 -24.41 0.31 8.47
N MET A 190 -24.80 1.16 9.42
CA MET A 190 -24.80 2.63 9.25
C MET A 190 -23.38 3.20 9.29
N PHE A 191 -22.48 2.59 10.07
CA PHE A 191 -21.11 3.08 10.27
C PHE A 191 -20.06 2.27 9.49
N GLY A 192 -20.44 1.10 9.01
CA GLY A 192 -19.59 0.14 8.31
C GLY A 192 -19.66 -1.23 8.98
N ILE A 193 -19.92 -2.27 8.20
CA ILE A 193 -20.07 -3.63 8.67
C ILE A 193 -19.03 -4.53 7.99
N PHE A 194 -18.63 -5.59 8.70
CA PHE A 194 -17.70 -6.58 8.20
C PHE A 194 -18.37 -7.96 8.10
N ARG A 195 -17.89 -8.79 7.19
CA ARG A 195 -18.41 -10.16 7.01
C ARG A 195 -18.38 -10.99 8.28
N ARG A 196 -17.36 -10.80 9.13
CA ARG A 196 -17.26 -11.48 10.43
C ARG A 196 -18.46 -11.23 11.34
N ASP A 197 -19.06 -10.03 11.26
CA ASP A 197 -20.10 -9.59 12.22
C ASP A 197 -21.38 -10.41 12.02
N TYR A 198 -21.84 -10.61 10.79
CA TYR A 198 -23.01 -11.44 10.52
C TYR A 198 -22.70 -12.93 10.42
N LEU A 199 -21.49 -13.33 9.95
CA LEU A 199 -21.13 -14.73 9.87
C LEU A 199 -20.99 -15.39 11.26
N SER A 200 -20.49 -14.67 12.26
CA SER A 200 -20.44 -15.20 13.63
C SER A 200 -21.84 -15.49 14.16
N LYS A 201 -22.77 -14.53 13.99
CA LYS A 201 -24.19 -14.70 14.39
C LYS A 201 -24.87 -15.82 13.58
N ALA A 202 -24.60 -15.93 12.30
CA ALA A 202 -25.14 -17.01 11.45
C ALA A 202 -24.67 -18.39 11.91
N ARG A 203 -23.40 -18.55 12.29
CA ARG A 203 -22.88 -19.80 12.83
C ARG A 203 -23.47 -20.14 14.21
N MET A 204 -23.61 -19.15 15.07
CA MET A 204 -24.27 -19.32 16.37
C MET A 204 -25.73 -19.78 16.17
N LEU A 205 -26.49 -19.13 15.30
CA LEU A 205 -27.86 -19.50 15.00
C LEU A 205 -27.97 -20.93 14.45
N LEU A 206 -27.08 -21.31 13.52
CA LEU A 206 -27.04 -22.67 12.98
C LEU A 206 -26.80 -23.70 14.05
N GLY A 207 -25.98 -23.40 15.06
CA GLY A 207 -25.78 -24.25 16.26
C GLY A 207 -27.04 -24.36 17.13
N MET A 208 -27.75 -23.23 17.35
CA MET A 208 -28.96 -23.20 18.17
C MET A 208 -30.11 -24.03 17.57
N ILE A 209 -30.23 -24.01 16.22
CA ILE A 209 -31.30 -24.76 15.49
C ILE A 209 -30.84 -26.15 15.04
N VAL A 210 -29.78 -26.73 15.62
CA VAL A 210 -29.24 -28.03 15.17
C VAL A 210 -30.26 -29.17 15.22
N ASN A 211 -31.13 -29.15 16.21
CA ASN A 211 -32.18 -30.18 16.43
C ASN A 211 -33.53 -29.82 15.80
N GLU A 212 -33.67 -28.61 15.23
CA GLU A 212 -34.90 -28.17 14.59
C GLU A 212 -35.03 -28.75 13.17
N ASP A 213 -36.22 -29.23 12.84
CA ASP A 213 -36.52 -29.74 11.50
C ASP A 213 -37.24 -28.67 10.67
N ILE A 214 -36.45 -27.67 10.23
CA ILE A 214 -36.95 -26.55 9.44
C ILE A 214 -36.10 -26.40 8.16
N PRO A 215 -36.69 -26.06 6.99
CA PRO A 215 -35.97 -25.94 5.72
C PRO A 215 -34.95 -24.80 5.74
N GLU A 216 -35.18 -23.75 6.52
CA GLU A 216 -34.30 -22.60 6.67
C GLU A 216 -32.92 -22.97 7.23
N LYS A 217 -32.82 -24.08 7.96
CA LYS A 217 -31.52 -24.62 8.42
C LYS A 217 -30.59 -24.95 7.26
N ALA A 218 -31.11 -25.52 6.19
CA ALA A 218 -30.36 -25.79 4.97
C ALA A 218 -29.97 -24.49 4.27
N THR A 219 -30.89 -23.54 4.19
CA THR A 219 -30.65 -22.21 3.59
C THR A 219 -29.54 -21.47 4.33
N LEU A 220 -29.57 -21.43 5.65
CA LEU A 220 -28.53 -20.80 6.48
C LEU A 220 -27.17 -21.47 6.30
N ARG A 221 -27.15 -22.80 6.29
CA ARG A 221 -25.92 -23.58 6.05
C ARG A 221 -25.33 -23.28 4.66
N ASN A 222 -26.15 -23.23 3.63
CA ASN A 222 -25.72 -22.95 2.28
C ASN A 222 -25.16 -21.52 2.16
N PHE A 223 -25.80 -20.55 2.79
CA PHE A 223 -25.28 -19.17 2.90
C PHE A 223 -23.89 -19.16 3.53
N ILE A 224 -23.71 -19.78 4.70
CA ILE A 224 -22.42 -19.83 5.40
C ILE A 224 -21.35 -20.49 4.52
N ASN A 225 -21.67 -21.62 3.88
CA ASN A 225 -20.72 -22.36 3.06
C ASN A 225 -20.31 -21.56 1.82
N ARG A 226 -21.26 -20.88 1.16
CA ARG A 226 -20.97 -19.99 0.03
C ARG A 226 -20.03 -18.87 0.42
N ILE A 227 -20.34 -18.13 1.49
CA ILE A 227 -19.50 -17.02 1.95
C ILE A 227 -18.10 -17.53 2.40
N ASN A 228 -18.00 -18.70 3.03
CA ASN A 228 -16.71 -19.28 3.38
C ASN A 228 -15.88 -19.63 2.14
N SER A 229 -16.48 -20.19 1.11
CA SER A 229 -15.81 -20.50 -0.16
C SER A 229 -15.32 -19.22 -0.86
N GLU A 230 -16.16 -18.18 -0.92
CA GLU A 230 -15.78 -16.89 -1.48
C GLU A 230 -14.67 -16.22 -0.65
N ASN A 231 -14.75 -16.30 0.68
CA ASN A 231 -13.72 -15.76 1.58
C ASN A 231 -12.38 -16.48 1.44
N TYR A 232 -12.38 -17.78 1.18
CA TYR A 232 -11.15 -18.50 0.85
C TYR A 232 -10.45 -17.85 -0.33
N ASN A 233 -11.17 -17.53 -1.40
CA ASN A 233 -10.60 -16.86 -2.58
C ASN A 233 -10.20 -15.39 -2.32
N ARG A 234 -10.94 -14.66 -1.46
CA ARG A 234 -10.67 -13.26 -1.12
C ARG A 234 -9.44 -13.08 -0.24
N TYR A 235 -9.24 -13.96 0.73
CA TYR A 235 -8.23 -13.81 1.78
C TYR A 235 -7.06 -14.79 1.69
N ASN A 236 -7.10 -15.70 0.71
CA ASN A 236 -5.98 -16.59 0.44
C ASN A 236 -4.79 -15.77 -0.07
N THR A 237 -3.62 -16.02 0.48
CA THR A 237 -2.36 -15.40 0.02
C THR A 237 -1.98 -15.82 -1.40
N LYS A 238 -2.60 -16.90 -1.92
CA LYS A 238 -2.30 -17.52 -3.22
C LYS A 238 -0.85 -17.99 -3.37
N LEU A 239 -0.11 -18.07 -2.27
CA LEU A 239 1.30 -18.45 -2.27
C LEU A 239 1.50 -19.92 -2.70
N TYR A 240 0.59 -20.82 -2.28
CA TYR A 240 0.59 -22.24 -2.64
C TYR A 240 -0.70 -22.64 -3.37
N ASN A 241 -1.09 -21.82 -4.31
CA ASN A 241 -2.38 -21.91 -4.96
C ASN A 241 -2.33 -22.84 -6.18
N GLU A 242 -3.17 -23.86 -6.22
CA GLU A 242 -3.34 -24.78 -7.36
C GLU A 242 -4.40 -24.32 -8.38
N THR A 243 -5.07 -23.20 -8.12
CA THR A 243 -6.12 -22.64 -9.00
C THR A 243 -5.53 -21.93 -10.23
N SER A 244 -6.37 -21.36 -11.07
CA SER A 244 -5.96 -20.57 -12.24
C SER A 244 -5.14 -19.33 -11.93
N THR A 245 -5.15 -18.87 -10.66
CA THR A 245 -4.38 -17.71 -10.21
C THR A 245 -3.01 -18.07 -9.62
N SER A 246 -2.58 -19.34 -9.75
CA SER A 246 -1.23 -19.78 -9.37
C SER A 246 -0.18 -19.06 -10.18
N ALA A 247 0.94 -18.66 -9.54
CA ALA A 247 2.09 -18.09 -10.23
C ALA A 247 2.66 -19.02 -11.33
N LEU A 248 2.49 -20.34 -11.16
CA LEU A 248 2.91 -21.35 -12.16
C LEU A 248 2.00 -21.38 -13.40
N LYS A 249 0.83 -20.72 -13.35
CA LYS A 249 -0.14 -20.66 -14.44
C LYS A 249 -0.22 -19.28 -15.10
N VAL A 250 0.73 -18.40 -14.80
CA VAL A 250 0.86 -17.13 -15.51
C VAL A 250 1.16 -17.43 -16.98
N ALA A 251 0.34 -16.87 -17.87
CA ALA A 251 0.56 -17.07 -19.30
C ALA A 251 1.90 -16.49 -19.73
N GLU A 252 2.64 -17.27 -20.53
CA GLU A 252 3.87 -16.79 -21.11
C GLU A 252 3.58 -15.62 -22.05
N VAL A 253 4.28 -14.51 -21.85
CA VAL A 253 4.30 -13.40 -22.80
C VAL A 253 5.47 -13.63 -23.74
N LYS A 254 5.18 -14.09 -24.96
CA LYS A 254 6.23 -14.31 -25.96
C LYS A 254 6.77 -12.98 -26.45
N PRO A 255 8.10 -12.85 -26.59
CA PRO A 255 8.70 -11.68 -27.18
C PRO A 255 8.27 -11.56 -28.66
N THR A 256 8.10 -10.34 -29.13
CA THR A 256 7.87 -10.02 -30.53
C THR A 256 9.14 -9.52 -31.17
N TYR A 257 9.50 -10.09 -32.31
CA TYR A 257 10.67 -9.69 -33.08
C TYR A 257 10.22 -9.12 -34.42
N ASN A 258 11.01 -8.20 -34.96
CA ASN A 258 10.82 -7.77 -36.34
C ASN A 258 11.31 -8.88 -37.29
N ASN A 259 10.77 -8.92 -38.51
CA ASN A 259 11.10 -9.97 -39.49
C ASN A 259 12.58 -10.00 -39.90
N ASP A 260 13.29 -8.90 -39.67
CA ASP A 260 14.70 -8.66 -39.96
C ASP A 260 15.59 -8.73 -38.70
N SER A 261 15.02 -9.16 -37.55
CA SER A 261 15.80 -9.32 -36.31
C SER A 261 16.84 -10.42 -36.50
N GLU A 262 18.09 -10.09 -36.22
CA GLU A 262 19.21 -11.03 -36.29
C GLU A 262 19.15 -12.08 -35.17
N GLU A 263 19.38 -13.36 -35.52
CA GLU A 263 19.51 -14.38 -34.49
C GLU A 263 20.92 -14.29 -33.86
N VAL A 264 20.95 -13.97 -32.57
CA VAL A 264 22.18 -13.81 -31.82
C VAL A 264 22.20 -14.71 -30.57
N ASP A 265 23.40 -15.10 -30.16
CA ASP A 265 23.62 -15.82 -28.90
C ASP A 265 23.19 -14.92 -27.71
N ALA A 266 22.52 -15.51 -26.73
CA ALA A 266 22.09 -14.81 -25.48
C ALA A 266 23.26 -14.07 -24.79
N ARG A 267 24.50 -14.58 -24.91
CA ARG A 267 25.68 -13.90 -24.40
C ARG A 267 25.94 -12.57 -25.08
N ILE A 268 25.64 -12.45 -26.38
CA ILE A 268 25.79 -11.19 -27.14
C ILE A 268 24.76 -10.17 -26.62
N ILE A 269 23.51 -10.62 -26.41
CA ILE A 269 22.46 -9.77 -25.83
C ILE A 269 22.86 -9.24 -24.45
N LEU A 270 23.41 -10.10 -23.59
CA LEU A 270 23.87 -9.71 -22.24
C LEU A 270 25.09 -8.78 -22.25
N ARG A 271 25.94 -8.88 -23.28
CA ARG A 271 27.11 -8.02 -23.42
C ARG A 271 26.75 -6.63 -23.92
N ASP A 272 25.79 -6.54 -24.83
CA ASP A 272 25.47 -5.32 -25.57
C ASP A 272 24.31 -4.51 -24.93
N ASN A 273 23.70 -5.02 -23.83
CA ASN A 273 22.78 -4.34 -22.95
C ASN A 273 23.40 -4.01 -21.61
#